data_3b32b80150b19d31a594ac2d80014085
#
_entry.id   3b32b80150b19d31a594ac2d80014085
#
_cell.length_a   1.000
_cell.length_b   1.000
_cell.length_c   1.000
_cell.angle_alpha   90.00
_cell.angle_beta   90.00
_cell.angle_gamma   90.00
#
_symmetry.space_group_name_H-M   'P 1'
#
loop_
_entity.id
_entity.type
_entity.pdbx_description
1 polymer ?
#
loop_
_entity_poly.entity_id
_entity_poly.type
_entity_poly.pdbx_seq_one_letter_code
_entity_poly.pdbx_strand_id
1 'polypeptide(L)'
;LINAAKNGKHVTVTVELKARFDEQNNIEWAKTLSNAGVKVIFGIPALKVHSKLCVIHRKEKNNIVKYAHIGTGNFHEKTAKIYTDFSLFTRHEGISEECDSVFKFIESSYKPFQFDHLMISPVNARQTITSLIDNEITNVEHGKTGRITLKINNLVDKELVDHLYFAARRGVKIRIIVRGMCSLVPSVVNDNIRIISIVDRFLEHPRVMVFHNNGDEKVYISSADWMTRNLDHRVEVATPIYDEKLKQLIIDILELQFKDRTKARIIDSEQKNSYVRRGNRKKIRSQIAIYDHLKKWESNYNNE
;
A
#
# COMPACT_ATOMS: atom_id res chain seq x y z
N LEU A 1 -22.74 8.26 -6.29
CA LEU A 1 -23.04 7.07 -7.07
C LEU A 1 -24.50 7.04 -7.50
N ILE A 2 -25.46 7.18 -6.57
CA ILE A 2 -26.91 7.21 -6.87
C ILE A 2 -27.24 8.30 -7.89
N ASN A 3 -26.71 9.53 -7.72
CA ASN A 3 -26.92 10.61 -8.67
C ASN A 3 -26.34 10.28 -10.07
N ALA A 4 -25.22 9.58 -10.12
CA ALA A 4 -24.65 9.13 -11.38
C ALA A 4 -25.57 8.13 -12.09
N ALA A 5 -26.08 7.12 -11.38
CA ALA A 5 -27.04 6.16 -11.93
C ALA A 5 -28.33 6.82 -12.40
N LYS A 6 -28.91 7.74 -11.60
CA LYS A 6 -30.09 8.53 -11.97
C LYS A 6 -29.87 9.41 -13.22
N ASN A 7 -28.63 9.82 -13.46
CA ASN A 7 -28.22 10.57 -14.66
C ASN A 7 -27.79 9.65 -15.81
N GLY A 8 -28.22 8.38 -15.81
CA GLY A 8 -28.02 7.44 -16.92
C GLY A 8 -26.61 6.89 -17.04
N LYS A 9 -25.76 6.94 -15.97
CA LYS A 9 -24.45 6.31 -15.95
C LYS A 9 -24.55 4.86 -15.52
N HIS A 10 -23.77 4.00 -16.14
CA HIS A 10 -23.56 2.64 -15.66
C HIS A 10 -22.67 2.69 -14.43
N VAL A 11 -23.20 2.30 -13.28
CA VAL A 11 -22.49 2.30 -12.01
C VAL A 11 -22.44 0.87 -11.47
N THR A 12 -21.24 0.40 -11.17
CA THR A 12 -21.01 -0.89 -10.50
C THR A 12 -20.30 -0.64 -9.18
N VAL A 13 -20.77 -1.29 -8.12
CA VAL A 13 -20.17 -1.16 -6.78
C VAL A 13 -19.94 -2.56 -6.21
N THR A 14 -18.73 -2.80 -5.73
CA THR A 14 -18.44 -3.98 -4.91
C THR A 14 -18.61 -3.61 -3.44
N VAL A 15 -19.49 -4.33 -2.74
CA VAL A 15 -19.78 -4.15 -1.32
C VAL A 15 -19.23 -5.34 -0.55
N GLU A 16 -18.34 -5.09 0.41
CA GLU A 16 -17.85 -6.12 1.34
C GLU A 16 -18.82 -6.26 2.53
N LEU A 17 -19.61 -7.33 2.53
CA LEU A 17 -20.61 -7.56 3.58
C LEU A 17 -19.97 -7.92 4.93
N LYS A 18 -18.78 -8.57 4.92
CA LYS A 18 -18.06 -8.96 6.15
C LYS A 18 -17.15 -7.84 6.67
N ALA A 19 -17.59 -6.58 6.53
CA ALA A 19 -16.87 -5.43 7.09
C ALA A 19 -17.09 -5.39 8.60
N ARG A 20 -16.03 -5.60 9.37
CA ARG A 20 -16.10 -5.68 10.84
C ARG A 20 -16.70 -4.39 11.42
N PHE A 21 -17.79 -4.52 12.19
CA PHE A 21 -18.58 -3.45 12.82
C PHE A 21 -19.44 -2.59 11.87
N ASP A 22 -19.51 -2.92 10.57
CA ASP A 22 -20.27 -2.14 9.58
C ASP A 22 -21.19 -3.03 8.71
N GLU A 23 -21.39 -4.29 9.10
CA GLU A 23 -22.13 -5.28 8.30
C GLU A 23 -23.55 -4.80 7.99
N GLN A 24 -24.27 -4.29 9.00
CA GLN A 24 -25.65 -3.81 8.83
C GLN A 24 -25.73 -2.60 7.89
N ASN A 25 -24.84 -1.63 8.07
CA ASN A 25 -24.75 -0.46 7.19
C ASN A 25 -24.48 -0.85 5.74
N ASN A 26 -23.58 -1.83 5.52
CA ASN A 26 -23.25 -2.27 4.17
C ASN A 26 -24.43 -2.98 3.48
N ILE A 27 -25.23 -3.75 4.23
CA ILE A 27 -26.46 -4.36 3.72
C ILE A 27 -27.48 -3.28 3.32
N GLU A 28 -27.68 -2.27 4.16
CA GLU A 28 -28.61 -1.18 3.89
C GLU A 28 -28.18 -0.33 2.69
N TRP A 29 -26.89 -0.01 2.60
CA TRP A 29 -26.33 0.67 1.44
C TRP A 29 -26.42 -0.15 0.17
N ALA A 30 -26.18 -1.47 0.23
CA ALA A 30 -26.34 -2.35 -0.93
C ALA A 30 -27.77 -2.32 -1.47
N LYS A 31 -28.79 -2.37 -0.58
CA LYS A 31 -30.20 -2.24 -0.96
C LYS A 31 -30.50 -0.86 -1.57
N THR A 32 -30.04 0.20 -0.93
CA THR A 32 -30.23 1.59 -1.38
C THR A 32 -29.64 1.83 -2.76
N LEU A 33 -28.42 1.34 -2.99
CA LEU A 33 -27.73 1.43 -4.28
C LEU A 33 -28.47 0.62 -5.35
N SER A 34 -28.85 -0.62 -5.05
CA SER A 34 -29.57 -1.49 -5.98
C SER A 34 -30.91 -0.89 -6.40
N ASN A 35 -31.67 -0.34 -5.44
CA ASN A 35 -32.95 0.34 -5.72
C ASN A 35 -32.78 1.59 -6.59
N ALA A 36 -31.62 2.20 -6.60
CA ALA A 36 -31.26 3.34 -7.45
C ALA A 36 -30.72 2.95 -8.83
N GLY A 37 -30.74 1.66 -9.19
CA GLY A 37 -30.25 1.15 -10.48
C GLY A 37 -28.73 0.93 -10.55
N VAL A 38 -28.03 0.92 -9.42
CA VAL A 38 -26.61 0.58 -9.35
C VAL A 38 -26.44 -0.94 -9.34
N LYS A 39 -25.52 -1.46 -10.16
CA LYS A 39 -25.13 -2.87 -10.13
C LYS A 39 -24.29 -3.12 -8.86
N VAL A 40 -24.80 -3.91 -7.93
CA VAL A 40 -24.09 -4.27 -6.69
C VAL A 40 -23.52 -5.67 -6.80
N ILE A 41 -22.23 -5.81 -6.48
CA ILE A 41 -21.49 -7.08 -6.43
C ILE A 41 -21.08 -7.33 -4.97
N PHE A 42 -21.33 -8.53 -4.46
CA PHE A 42 -21.06 -8.92 -3.07
C PHE A 42 -19.72 -9.64 -2.87
N GLY A 43 -18.70 -9.23 -3.63
CA GLY A 43 -17.36 -9.80 -3.55
C GLY A 43 -17.25 -11.22 -4.13
N ILE A 44 -16.21 -11.93 -3.70
CA ILE A 44 -15.91 -13.30 -4.15
C ILE A 44 -16.16 -14.27 -2.97
N PRO A 45 -16.86 -15.39 -3.16
CA PRO A 45 -16.97 -16.40 -2.12
C PRO A 45 -15.59 -16.79 -1.57
N ALA A 46 -15.46 -16.88 -0.26
CA ALA A 46 -14.24 -17.20 0.48
C ALA A 46 -13.09 -16.16 0.42
N LEU A 47 -13.14 -15.15 -0.46
CA LEU A 47 -12.16 -14.07 -0.50
C LEU A 47 -12.79 -12.75 -0.02
N LYS A 48 -12.17 -12.14 1.00
CA LYS A 48 -12.57 -10.79 1.43
C LYS A 48 -12.00 -9.74 0.48
N VAL A 49 -12.85 -8.86 -0.05
CA VAL A 49 -12.40 -7.72 -0.85
C VAL A 49 -11.92 -6.61 0.07
N HIS A 50 -10.61 -6.30 0.00
CA HIS A 50 -10.00 -5.27 0.84
C HIS A 50 -9.30 -4.17 0.04
N SER A 51 -9.24 -4.28 -1.28
CA SER A 51 -8.75 -3.23 -2.17
C SER A 51 -9.64 -1.97 -2.12
N LYS A 52 -9.05 -0.80 -2.38
CA LYS A 52 -9.73 0.50 -2.41
C LYS A 52 -9.52 1.10 -3.78
N LEU A 53 -10.43 0.80 -4.69
CA LEU A 53 -10.37 1.17 -6.10
C LEU A 53 -11.60 1.96 -6.52
N CYS A 54 -11.40 2.91 -7.42
CA CYS A 54 -12.46 3.54 -8.19
C CYS A 54 -11.97 3.71 -9.63
N VAL A 55 -12.79 3.34 -10.60
CA VAL A 55 -12.48 3.55 -12.02
C VAL A 55 -13.62 4.31 -12.66
N ILE A 56 -13.28 5.36 -13.41
CA ILE A 56 -14.23 6.17 -14.15
C ILE A 56 -13.90 6.07 -15.65
N HIS A 57 -14.85 5.56 -16.43
CA HIS A 57 -14.77 5.56 -17.88
C HIS A 57 -15.41 6.85 -18.40
N ARG A 58 -14.63 7.71 -19.00
CA ARG A 58 -15.08 8.99 -19.55
C ARG A 58 -14.89 9.03 -21.05
N LYS A 59 -15.94 9.40 -21.77
CA LYS A 59 -15.83 9.69 -23.20
C LYS A 59 -15.17 11.05 -23.39
N GLU A 60 -14.01 11.07 -24.02
CA GLU A 60 -13.26 12.27 -24.38
C GLU A 60 -13.07 12.29 -25.89
N LYS A 61 -13.70 13.27 -26.55
CA LYS A 61 -13.77 13.30 -28.03
C LYS A 61 -14.31 11.97 -28.56
N ASN A 62 -13.48 11.18 -29.24
CA ASN A 62 -13.85 9.89 -29.84
C ASN A 62 -13.35 8.66 -29.05
N ASN A 63 -12.63 8.87 -27.95
CA ASN A 63 -12.02 7.81 -27.16
C ASN A 63 -12.67 7.69 -25.77
N ILE A 64 -12.60 6.49 -25.20
CA ILE A 64 -12.92 6.28 -23.78
C ILE A 64 -11.60 6.31 -23.01
N VAL A 65 -11.47 7.26 -22.08
CA VAL A 65 -10.35 7.39 -21.18
C VAL A 65 -10.74 6.85 -19.82
N LYS A 66 -9.90 6.01 -19.23
CA LYS A 66 -10.10 5.47 -17.89
C LYS A 66 -9.27 6.26 -16.88
N TYR A 67 -9.91 6.68 -15.82
CA TYR A 67 -9.29 7.32 -14.66
C TYR A 67 -9.42 6.37 -13.48
N ALA A 68 -8.29 6.02 -12.88
CA ALA A 68 -8.26 5.14 -11.73
C ALA A 68 -7.84 5.89 -10.45
N HIS A 69 -8.48 5.54 -9.36
CA HIS A 69 -8.05 5.84 -8.00
C HIS A 69 -7.68 4.53 -7.31
N ILE A 70 -6.47 4.47 -6.74
CA ILE A 70 -5.98 3.35 -5.94
C ILE A 70 -5.53 3.91 -4.60
N GLY A 71 -6.16 3.43 -3.52
CA GLY A 71 -5.90 3.91 -2.16
C GLY A 71 -5.38 2.83 -1.22
N THR A 72 -4.58 3.25 -0.24
CA THR A 72 -4.19 2.41 0.91
C THR A 72 -5.28 2.39 1.98
N GLY A 73 -6.12 3.43 2.04
CA GLY A 73 -7.14 3.68 3.04
C GLY A 73 -8.58 3.51 2.54
N ASN A 74 -9.49 3.23 3.47
CA ASN A 74 -10.90 3.02 3.17
C ASN A 74 -11.62 4.29 2.71
N PHE A 75 -12.63 4.15 1.86
CA PHE A 75 -13.61 5.20 1.55
C PHE A 75 -14.55 5.43 2.73
N HIS A 76 -14.03 5.99 3.82
CA HIS A 76 -14.78 6.22 5.04
C HIS A 76 -14.40 7.56 5.68
N GLU A 77 -15.33 8.49 5.73
CA GLU A 77 -15.11 9.89 6.15
C GLU A 77 -14.48 10.02 7.54
N LYS A 78 -14.95 9.25 8.52
CA LYS A 78 -14.45 9.34 9.90
C LYS A 78 -12.99 8.85 10.00
N THR A 79 -12.66 7.72 9.34
CA THR A 79 -11.31 7.19 9.38
C THR A 79 -10.34 8.06 8.59
N ALA A 80 -10.77 8.69 7.50
CA ALA A 80 -9.95 9.61 6.72
C ALA A 80 -9.45 10.83 7.52
N LYS A 81 -10.15 11.21 8.60
CA LYS A 81 -9.75 12.32 9.50
C LYS A 81 -8.69 11.93 10.52
N ILE A 82 -8.48 10.64 10.78
CA ILE A 82 -7.62 10.14 11.85
C ILE A 82 -6.54 9.16 11.39
N TYR A 83 -6.60 8.69 10.14
CA TYR A 83 -5.60 7.81 9.53
C TYR A 83 -4.73 8.61 8.56
N THR A 84 -3.45 8.22 8.47
CA THR A 84 -2.63 8.61 7.33
C THR A 84 -2.80 7.57 6.23
N ASP A 85 -2.94 8.01 4.97
CA ASP A 85 -3.05 7.11 3.83
C ASP A 85 -2.48 7.76 2.57
N PHE A 86 -2.23 6.96 1.55
CA PHE A 86 -1.91 7.40 0.20
C PHE A 86 -3.06 7.10 -0.75
N SER A 87 -3.27 7.99 -1.71
CA SER A 87 -4.22 7.84 -2.81
C SER A 87 -3.56 8.27 -4.12
N LEU A 88 -3.46 7.33 -5.05
CA LEU A 88 -3.00 7.60 -6.40
C LEU A 88 -4.20 7.85 -7.31
N PHE A 89 -4.23 8.99 -7.98
CA PHE A 89 -5.14 9.27 -9.09
C PHE A 89 -4.32 9.22 -10.37
N THR A 90 -4.73 8.40 -11.32
CA THR A 90 -3.96 8.20 -12.55
C THR A 90 -4.86 7.93 -13.75
N ARG A 91 -4.37 8.33 -14.92
CA ARG A 91 -4.89 7.90 -16.23
C ARG A 91 -3.89 7.03 -17.00
N HIS A 92 -2.84 6.53 -16.34
CA HIS A 92 -1.90 5.61 -16.98
C HIS A 92 -2.66 4.41 -17.52
N GLU A 93 -2.58 4.17 -18.83
CA GLU A 93 -3.43 3.22 -19.54
C GLU A 93 -3.34 1.82 -18.94
N GLY A 94 -2.14 1.26 -18.78
CA GLY A 94 -1.96 -0.06 -18.21
C GLY A 94 -2.52 -0.19 -16.79
N ILE A 95 -2.25 0.77 -15.90
CA ILE A 95 -2.76 0.75 -14.52
C ILE A 95 -4.30 0.85 -14.51
N SER A 96 -4.88 1.75 -15.29
CA SER A 96 -6.34 1.95 -15.29
C SER A 96 -7.09 0.79 -15.94
N GLU A 97 -6.52 0.16 -16.98
CA GLU A 97 -7.05 -1.08 -17.57
C GLU A 97 -7.01 -2.25 -16.60
N GLU A 98 -5.90 -2.40 -15.87
CA GLU A 98 -5.79 -3.46 -14.87
C GLU A 98 -6.69 -3.23 -13.65
N CYS A 99 -6.90 -1.97 -13.23
CA CYS A 99 -7.91 -1.65 -12.21
C CYS A 99 -9.31 -2.09 -12.65
N ASP A 100 -9.66 -1.85 -13.92
CA ASP A 100 -10.92 -2.34 -14.49
C ASP A 100 -10.99 -3.88 -14.49
N SER A 101 -9.86 -4.53 -14.77
CA SER A 101 -9.73 -5.99 -14.74
C SER A 101 -9.87 -6.57 -13.33
N VAL A 102 -9.51 -5.83 -12.27
CA VAL A 102 -9.79 -6.24 -10.88
C VAL A 102 -11.29 -6.34 -10.62
N PHE A 103 -12.10 -5.41 -11.11
CA PHE A 103 -13.58 -5.51 -11.01
C PHE A 103 -14.11 -6.74 -11.76
N LYS A 104 -13.57 -7.03 -12.95
CA LYS A 104 -13.92 -8.24 -13.71
C LYS A 104 -13.49 -9.52 -12.98
N PHE A 105 -12.33 -9.51 -12.33
CA PHE A 105 -11.87 -10.61 -11.47
C PHE A 105 -12.81 -10.83 -10.29
N ILE A 106 -13.25 -9.77 -9.62
CA ILE A 106 -14.21 -9.88 -8.52
C ILE A 106 -15.56 -10.44 -8.99
N GLU A 107 -15.99 -10.10 -10.20
CA GLU A 107 -17.25 -10.57 -10.79
C GLU A 107 -17.16 -12.00 -11.32
N SER A 108 -15.98 -12.43 -11.81
CA SER A 108 -15.78 -13.71 -12.51
C SER A 108 -14.42 -14.33 -12.19
N SER A 109 -14.20 -14.64 -10.92
CA SER A 109 -12.91 -15.12 -10.39
C SER A 109 -12.44 -16.48 -10.93
N TYR A 110 -13.30 -17.20 -11.64
CA TYR A 110 -12.97 -18.48 -12.29
C TYR A 110 -12.20 -18.31 -13.61
N LYS A 111 -12.12 -17.09 -14.16
CA LYS A 111 -11.36 -16.80 -15.38
C LYS A 111 -9.89 -16.52 -15.03
N PRO A 112 -8.94 -16.88 -15.91
CA PRO A 112 -7.56 -16.49 -15.74
C PRO A 112 -7.42 -14.97 -15.95
N PHE A 113 -6.67 -14.32 -15.07
CA PHE A 113 -6.31 -12.91 -15.17
C PHE A 113 -4.80 -12.78 -15.09
N GLN A 114 -4.24 -11.91 -15.91
CA GLN A 114 -2.84 -11.51 -15.88
C GLN A 114 -2.77 -10.03 -15.56
N PHE A 115 -1.79 -9.66 -14.72
CA PHE A 115 -1.52 -8.29 -14.32
C PHE A 115 -0.03 -8.03 -14.47
N ASP A 116 0.33 -7.06 -15.29
CA ASP A 116 1.72 -6.72 -15.61
C ASP A 116 2.20 -5.49 -14.80
N HIS A 117 1.26 -4.63 -14.37
CA HIS A 117 1.52 -3.44 -13.57
C HIS A 117 1.13 -3.62 -12.11
N LEU A 118 -0.07 -4.11 -11.84
CA LEU A 118 -0.58 -4.26 -10.49
C LEU A 118 -0.14 -5.59 -9.85
N MET A 119 0.12 -5.55 -8.55
CA MET A 119 0.20 -6.77 -7.76
C MET A 119 -1.16 -7.02 -7.12
N ILE A 120 -1.78 -8.12 -7.49
CA ILE A 120 -3.11 -8.52 -7.03
C ILE A 120 -3.01 -9.78 -6.17
N SER A 121 -3.48 -9.69 -4.94
CA SER A 121 -3.69 -10.88 -4.12
C SER A 121 -5.07 -11.49 -4.43
N PRO A 122 -5.17 -12.83 -4.52
CA PRO A 122 -4.12 -13.85 -4.40
C PRO A 122 -3.45 -14.24 -5.73
N VAL A 123 -3.54 -13.40 -6.79
CA VAL A 123 -3.18 -13.79 -8.17
C VAL A 123 -1.66 -13.83 -8.38
N ASN A 124 -0.97 -12.68 -8.22
CA ASN A 124 0.45 -12.53 -8.51
C ASN A 124 1.26 -11.81 -7.41
N ALA A 125 0.60 -11.26 -6.38
CA ALA A 125 1.27 -10.37 -5.42
C ALA A 125 2.44 -11.05 -4.69
N ARG A 126 2.24 -12.25 -4.16
CA ARG A 126 3.30 -13.01 -3.45
C ARG A 126 4.51 -13.26 -4.35
N GLN A 127 4.27 -13.77 -5.56
CA GLN A 127 5.33 -14.09 -6.52
C GLN A 127 6.11 -12.83 -6.92
N THR A 128 5.40 -11.73 -7.20
CA THR A 128 6.04 -10.47 -7.61
C THR A 128 6.89 -9.90 -6.47
N ILE A 129 6.39 -9.90 -5.22
CA ILE A 129 7.15 -9.46 -4.04
C ILE A 129 8.41 -10.31 -3.89
N THR A 130 8.30 -11.62 -3.98
CA THR A 130 9.44 -12.55 -3.89
C THR A 130 10.49 -12.23 -4.97
N SER A 131 10.06 -12.07 -6.21
CA SER A 131 10.97 -11.73 -7.33
C SER A 131 11.67 -10.38 -7.14
N LEU A 132 11.01 -9.38 -6.53
CA LEU A 132 11.62 -8.11 -6.22
C LEU A 132 12.68 -8.22 -5.11
N ILE A 133 12.46 -9.07 -4.11
CA ILE A 133 13.46 -9.38 -3.08
C ILE A 133 14.67 -10.10 -3.71
N ASP A 134 14.42 -11.09 -4.58
CA ASP A 134 15.45 -11.85 -5.29
C ASP A 134 16.31 -10.93 -6.18
N ASN A 135 15.70 -9.95 -6.81
CA ASN A 135 16.43 -8.95 -7.59
C ASN A 135 17.40 -8.13 -6.72
N GLU A 136 17.00 -7.74 -5.50
CA GLU A 136 17.91 -7.05 -4.57
C GLU A 136 19.05 -7.94 -4.11
N ILE A 137 18.82 -9.24 -3.91
CA ILE A 137 19.86 -10.23 -3.60
C ILE A 137 20.84 -10.33 -4.77
N THR A 138 20.33 -10.51 -5.98
CA THR A 138 21.13 -10.59 -7.20
C THR A 138 21.98 -9.34 -7.41
N ASN A 139 21.43 -8.15 -7.13
CA ASN A 139 22.21 -6.90 -7.19
C ASN A 139 23.42 -6.95 -6.24
N VAL A 140 23.23 -7.39 -5.00
CA VAL A 140 24.35 -7.48 -4.03
C VAL A 140 25.38 -8.54 -4.46
N GLU A 141 24.95 -9.68 -4.94
CA GLU A 141 25.84 -10.74 -5.43
C GLU A 141 26.71 -10.29 -6.61
N HIS A 142 26.22 -9.31 -7.38
CA HIS A 142 26.98 -8.67 -8.46
C HIS A 142 27.74 -7.40 -8.01
N GLY A 143 27.94 -7.21 -6.71
CA GLY A 143 28.69 -6.07 -6.15
C GLY A 143 27.95 -4.73 -6.21
N LYS A 144 26.64 -4.72 -6.46
CA LYS A 144 25.79 -3.53 -6.49
C LYS A 144 25.12 -3.31 -5.13
N THR A 145 24.45 -2.18 -4.99
CA THR A 145 23.67 -1.88 -3.78
C THR A 145 22.33 -2.60 -3.82
N GLY A 146 22.01 -3.39 -2.79
CA GLY A 146 20.68 -3.93 -2.54
C GLY A 146 20.06 -3.31 -1.31
N ARG A 147 18.85 -2.78 -1.43
CA ARG A 147 18.14 -2.15 -0.31
C ARG A 147 16.63 -2.30 -0.46
N ILE A 148 15.99 -2.70 0.64
CA ILE A 148 14.53 -2.80 0.76
C ILE A 148 14.08 -1.86 1.87
N THR A 149 13.08 -1.02 1.59
CA THR A 149 12.42 -0.20 2.59
C THR A 149 10.92 -0.51 2.60
N LEU A 150 10.41 -0.92 3.75
CA LEU A 150 9.01 -1.28 3.93
C LEU A 150 8.36 -0.35 4.96
N LYS A 151 7.16 0.11 4.66
CA LYS A 151 6.22 0.63 5.65
C LYS A 151 4.98 -0.25 5.61
N ILE A 152 4.58 -0.78 6.76
CA ILE A 152 3.56 -1.81 6.83
C ILE A 152 2.87 -1.77 8.21
N ASN A 153 1.65 -2.28 8.32
CA ASN A 153 1.03 -2.38 9.63
C ASN A 153 1.40 -3.67 10.35
N ASN A 154 1.40 -4.80 9.64
CA ASN A 154 1.73 -6.11 10.19
C ASN A 154 2.65 -6.88 9.25
N LEU A 155 3.67 -7.49 9.80
CA LEU A 155 4.66 -8.33 9.12
C LEU A 155 4.75 -9.67 9.83
N VAL A 156 3.93 -10.65 9.41
CA VAL A 156 3.84 -11.96 10.07
C VAL A 156 3.75 -13.13 9.09
N ASP A 157 3.86 -12.87 7.78
CA ASP A 157 3.92 -13.93 6.77
C ASP A 157 5.26 -14.64 6.88
N LYS A 158 5.22 -15.94 7.21
CA LYS A 158 6.44 -16.72 7.48
C LYS A 158 7.38 -16.76 6.29
N GLU A 159 6.86 -17.01 5.10
CA GLU A 159 7.69 -17.16 3.89
C GLU A 159 8.41 -15.85 3.56
N LEU A 160 7.69 -14.72 3.60
CA LEU A 160 8.31 -13.41 3.32
C LEU A 160 9.28 -12.99 4.44
N VAL A 161 9.02 -13.32 5.71
CA VAL A 161 9.95 -13.08 6.81
C VAL A 161 11.24 -13.89 6.63
N ASP A 162 11.12 -15.18 6.32
CA ASP A 162 12.27 -16.04 6.05
C ASP A 162 13.07 -15.54 4.84
N HIS A 163 12.37 -15.05 3.82
CA HIS A 163 13.01 -14.50 2.62
C HIS A 163 13.75 -13.18 2.89
N LEU A 164 13.19 -12.30 3.74
CA LEU A 164 13.89 -11.10 4.21
C LEU A 164 15.14 -11.45 5.04
N TYR A 165 15.09 -12.47 5.88
CA TYR A 165 16.28 -12.95 6.57
C TYR A 165 17.33 -13.47 5.61
N PHE A 166 16.93 -14.23 4.59
CA PHE A 166 17.84 -14.71 3.58
C PHE A 166 18.50 -13.54 2.82
N ALA A 167 17.71 -12.55 2.39
CA ALA A 167 18.21 -11.35 1.73
C ALA A 167 19.21 -10.56 2.61
N ALA A 168 18.91 -10.40 3.90
CA ALA A 168 19.80 -9.72 4.83
C ALA A 168 21.15 -10.47 5.01
N ARG A 169 21.13 -11.80 5.08
CA ARG A 169 22.36 -12.62 5.10
C ARG A 169 23.23 -12.43 3.87
N ARG A 170 22.62 -12.19 2.71
CA ARG A 170 23.30 -11.91 1.43
C ARG A 170 23.78 -10.47 1.32
N GLY A 171 23.52 -9.61 2.33
CA GLY A 171 24.01 -8.24 2.38
C GLY A 171 23.00 -7.17 1.98
N VAL A 172 21.77 -7.52 1.65
CA VAL A 172 20.69 -6.55 1.38
C VAL A 172 20.39 -5.75 2.65
N LYS A 173 20.37 -4.43 2.54
CA LYS A 173 20.00 -3.52 3.66
C LYS A 173 18.48 -3.37 3.74
N ILE A 174 17.90 -3.76 4.86
CA ILE A 174 16.45 -3.79 5.07
C ILE A 174 16.05 -2.78 6.16
N ARG A 175 15.12 -1.89 5.82
CA ARG A 175 14.58 -0.91 6.76
C ARG A 175 13.06 -1.02 6.80
N ILE A 176 12.51 -1.13 7.98
CA ILE A 176 11.06 -1.38 8.14
C ILE A 176 10.47 -0.39 9.14
N ILE A 177 9.29 0.15 8.79
CA ILE A 177 8.40 0.87 9.69
C ILE A 177 7.17 0.00 9.87
N VAL A 178 6.98 -0.55 11.06
CA VAL A 178 5.84 -1.42 11.38
C VAL A 178 5.18 -0.96 12.68
N ARG A 179 3.85 -0.77 12.68
CA ARG A 179 3.15 -0.27 13.87
C ARG A 179 2.41 -1.34 14.67
N GLY A 180 2.16 -2.49 14.09
CA GLY A 180 1.44 -3.62 14.68
C GLY A 180 2.34 -4.83 14.91
N MET A 181 1.85 -6.01 14.59
CA MET A 181 2.58 -7.26 14.77
C MET A 181 3.78 -7.36 13.83
N CYS A 182 4.92 -7.80 14.37
CA CYS A 182 6.13 -8.04 13.61
C CYS A 182 6.77 -9.35 14.09
N SER A 183 6.80 -10.37 13.22
CA SER A 183 7.48 -11.63 13.49
C SER A 183 8.95 -11.62 13.10
N LEU A 184 9.40 -10.58 12.37
CA LEU A 184 10.80 -10.39 12.02
C LEU A 184 11.53 -9.75 13.18
N VAL A 185 12.55 -10.44 13.71
CA VAL A 185 13.38 -10.00 14.84
C VAL A 185 14.72 -9.51 14.29
N PRO A 186 15.06 -8.21 14.44
CA PRO A 186 16.37 -7.72 14.06
C PRO A 186 17.50 -8.41 14.84
N SER A 187 18.71 -8.36 14.32
CA SER A 187 19.92 -8.93 14.92
C SER A 187 20.00 -10.47 15.03
N VAL A 188 18.95 -11.21 14.65
CA VAL A 188 19.00 -12.67 14.53
C VAL A 188 19.99 -13.10 13.44
N VAL A 189 20.17 -12.26 12.44
CA VAL A 189 21.00 -12.55 11.26
C VAL A 189 22.27 -11.70 11.23
N ASN A 190 22.11 -10.38 11.25
CA ASN A 190 23.17 -9.37 11.21
C ASN A 190 22.56 -7.96 11.36
N ASP A 191 23.39 -6.92 11.33
CA ASP A 191 22.98 -5.52 11.44
C ASP A 191 22.34 -4.92 10.16
N ASN A 192 22.06 -5.77 9.15
CA ASN A 192 21.44 -5.31 7.91
C ASN A 192 19.95 -5.02 8.04
N ILE A 193 19.31 -5.39 9.15
CA ILE A 193 17.89 -5.18 9.39
C ILE A 193 17.69 -4.11 10.48
N ARG A 194 16.97 -3.06 10.14
CA ARG A 194 16.55 -2.03 11.08
C ARG A 194 15.05 -1.87 11.06
N ILE A 195 14.42 -2.00 12.24
CA ILE A 195 12.95 -1.86 12.37
C ILE A 195 12.63 -0.77 13.40
N ILE A 196 11.68 0.07 13.05
CA ILE A 196 11.09 1.05 13.95
C ILE A 196 9.57 0.96 13.91
N SER A 197 8.95 1.42 14.99
CA SER A 197 7.50 1.61 15.09
C SER A 197 7.19 3.07 15.38
N ILE A 198 6.17 3.62 14.75
CA ILE A 198 5.68 4.98 15.01
C ILE A 198 4.22 4.90 15.40
N VAL A 199 3.90 5.36 16.61
CA VAL A 199 2.54 5.57 17.11
C VAL A 199 2.45 7.01 17.56
N ASP A 200 1.61 7.81 16.91
CA ASP A 200 1.48 9.23 17.13
C ASP A 200 0.01 9.67 17.01
N ARG A 201 -0.24 10.96 16.76
CA ARG A 201 -1.57 11.58 16.68
C ARG A 201 -2.48 10.90 15.67
N PHE A 202 -1.96 10.64 14.47
CA PHE A 202 -2.68 9.94 13.41
C PHE A 202 -2.23 8.48 13.33
N LEU A 203 -3.16 7.59 12.99
CA LEU A 203 -2.83 6.20 12.76
C LEU A 203 -1.99 6.05 11.49
N GLU A 204 -0.77 5.55 11.64
CA GLU A 204 0.12 5.23 10.53
C GLU A 204 -0.44 4.00 9.77
N HIS A 205 -1.16 4.24 8.67
CA HIS A 205 -1.93 3.20 8.01
C HIS A 205 -1.42 2.80 6.61
N PRO A 206 -0.72 3.66 5.84
CA PRO A 206 -0.31 3.30 4.51
C PRO A 206 0.70 2.16 4.50
N ARG A 207 0.66 1.33 3.45
CA ARG A 207 1.66 0.32 3.17
C ARG A 207 2.42 0.76 1.93
N VAL A 208 3.73 0.78 2.06
CA VAL A 208 4.66 1.19 1.01
C VAL A 208 5.79 0.19 0.92
N MET A 209 6.16 -0.18 -0.29
CA MET A 209 7.33 -0.99 -0.58
C MET A 209 8.25 -0.21 -1.52
N VAL A 210 9.53 -0.13 -1.16
CA VAL A 210 10.57 0.46 -2.00
C VAL A 210 11.70 -0.54 -2.15
N PHE A 211 11.98 -0.92 -3.39
CA PHE A 211 13.11 -1.74 -3.78
C PHE A 211 14.08 -0.88 -4.55
N HIS A 212 15.36 -0.89 -4.16
CA HIS A 212 16.37 0.00 -4.70
C HIS A 212 16.69 -0.25 -6.17
N ASN A 213 16.63 -1.51 -6.58
CA ASN A 213 16.81 -1.92 -7.99
C ASN A 213 18.00 -1.23 -8.68
N ASN A 214 19.16 -1.22 -7.99
CA ASN A 214 20.40 -0.61 -8.48
C ASN A 214 20.27 0.88 -8.87
N GLY A 215 19.40 1.64 -8.17
CA GLY A 215 19.21 3.07 -8.39
C GLY A 215 17.97 3.44 -9.23
N ASP A 216 17.32 2.47 -9.88
CA ASP A 216 15.99 2.64 -10.53
C ASP A 216 14.90 2.17 -9.57
N GLU A 217 14.64 2.95 -8.51
CA GLU A 217 13.76 2.54 -7.44
C GLU A 217 12.38 2.12 -7.91
N LYS A 218 11.96 0.94 -7.46
CA LYS A 218 10.59 0.44 -7.64
C LYS A 218 9.78 0.76 -6.38
N VAL A 219 8.85 1.69 -6.51
CA VAL A 219 8.00 2.18 -5.41
C VAL A 219 6.57 1.71 -5.62
N TYR A 220 5.98 1.11 -4.59
CA TYR A 220 4.59 0.64 -4.60
C TYR A 220 3.84 1.13 -3.37
N ILE A 221 2.59 1.52 -3.55
CA ILE A 221 1.62 1.68 -2.46
C ILE A 221 0.64 0.51 -2.48
N SER A 222 0.20 0.04 -1.31
CA SER A 222 -0.57 -1.20 -1.20
C SER A 222 -1.69 -1.11 -0.18
N SER A 223 -2.75 -1.90 -0.39
CA SER A 223 -3.77 -2.16 0.62
C SER A 223 -3.40 -3.34 1.54
N ALA A 224 -2.43 -4.18 1.14
CA ALA A 224 -2.04 -5.41 1.83
C ALA A 224 -1.00 -5.18 2.93
N ASP A 225 -1.20 -5.82 4.07
CA ASP A 225 -0.12 -6.17 4.99
C ASP A 225 0.58 -7.45 4.54
N TRP A 226 1.80 -7.70 5.00
CA TRP A 226 2.50 -8.96 4.75
C TRP A 226 2.07 -10.02 5.77
N MET A 227 0.87 -10.50 5.55
CA MET A 227 0.20 -11.56 6.31
C MET A 227 -0.36 -12.57 5.32
N THR A 228 -0.28 -13.85 5.61
CA THR A 228 -0.81 -14.94 4.75
C THR A 228 -2.27 -14.67 4.35
N ARG A 229 -3.12 -14.25 5.29
CA ARG A 229 -4.51 -13.90 4.98
C ARG A 229 -4.68 -12.76 3.97
N ASN A 230 -3.75 -11.78 3.93
CA ASN A 230 -3.81 -10.67 2.98
C ASN A 230 -3.32 -11.12 1.60
N LEU A 231 -2.27 -11.92 1.57
CA LEU A 231 -1.63 -12.35 0.33
C LEU A 231 -2.38 -13.50 -0.37
N ASP A 232 -3.05 -14.38 0.40
CA ASP A 232 -3.61 -15.61 -0.13
C ASP A 232 -5.14 -15.71 0.00
N HIS A 233 -5.78 -14.93 0.90
CA HIS A 233 -7.21 -15.07 1.21
C HIS A 233 -8.00 -13.75 1.12
N ARG A 234 -7.42 -12.73 0.47
CA ARG A 234 -8.09 -11.46 0.24
C ARG A 234 -7.82 -10.95 -1.16
N VAL A 235 -8.72 -10.11 -1.67
CA VAL A 235 -8.43 -9.28 -2.82
C VAL A 235 -7.78 -7.99 -2.33
N GLU A 236 -6.49 -7.89 -2.54
CA GLU A 236 -5.68 -6.73 -2.22
C GLU A 236 -5.00 -6.22 -3.49
N VAL A 237 -4.65 -4.95 -3.51
CA VAL A 237 -3.99 -4.33 -4.66
C VAL A 237 -2.79 -3.53 -4.20
N ALA A 238 -1.64 -3.74 -4.87
CA ALA A 238 -0.52 -2.82 -4.84
C ALA A 238 -0.31 -2.23 -6.24
N THR A 239 -0.06 -0.92 -6.31
CA THR A 239 0.20 -0.20 -7.55
C THR A 239 1.59 0.39 -7.57
N PRO A 240 2.32 0.29 -8.70
CA PRO A 240 3.58 0.99 -8.86
C PRO A 240 3.34 2.51 -8.98
N ILE A 241 4.33 3.27 -8.55
CA ILE A 241 4.41 4.71 -8.77
C ILE A 241 5.44 4.94 -9.87
N TYR A 242 5.00 5.35 -11.05
CA TYR A 242 5.89 5.56 -12.20
C TYR A 242 6.44 6.99 -12.29
N ASP A 243 5.69 7.97 -11.77
CA ASP A 243 6.11 9.36 -11.77
C ASP A 243 7.28 9.57 -10.79
N GLU A 244 8.41 10.07 -11.29
CA GLU A 244 9.64 10.24 -10.52
C GLU A 244 9.49 11.27 -9.37
N LYS A 245 8.70 12.34 -9.58
CA LYS A 245 8.43 13.33 -8.53
C LYS A 245 7.62 12.71 -7.39
N LEU A 246 6.64 11.87 -7.72
CA LEU A 246 5.84 11.16 -6.72
C LEU A 246 6.64 10.05 -6.02
N LYS A 247 7.51 9.31 -6.74
CA LYS A 247 8.44 8.36 -6.11
C LYS A 247 9.28 9.06 -5.06
N GLN A 248 9.94 10.15 -5.44
CA GLN A 248 10.80 10.90 -4.54
C GLN A 248 10.03 11.44 -3.34
N LEU A 249 8.82 11.97 -3.53
CA LEU A 249 7.96 12.43 -2.44
C LEU A 249 7.68 11.32 -1.43
N ILE A 250 7.34 10.11 -1.89
CA ILE A 250 7.07 8.96 -1.01
C ILE A 250 8.35 8.55 -0.26
N ILE A 251 9.49 8.52 -0.94
CA ILE A 251 10.79 8.21 -0.34
C ILE A 251 11.13 9.23 0.74
N ASP A 252 10.96 10.52 0.47
CA ASP A 252 11.22 11.60 1.43
C ASP A 252 10.34 11.48 2.68
N ILE A 253 9.07 11.14 2.51
CA ILE A 253 8.16 10.87 3.63
C ILE A 253 8.68 9.71 4.50
N LEU A 254 9.12 8.61 3.89
CA LEU A 254 9.70 7.49 4.63
C LEU A 254 11.00 7.89 5.35
N GLU A 255 11.86 8.68 4.70
CA GLU A 255 13.09 9.18 5.32
C GLU A 255 12.81 10.09 6.52
N LEU A 256 11.78 10.94 6.44
CA LEU A 256 11.34 11.75 7.59
C LEU A 256 10.88 10.87 8.75
N GLN A 257 10.20 9.75 8.46
CA GLN A 257 9.79 8.78 9.48
C GLN A 257 11.01 8.06 10.10
N PHE A 258 12.00 7.64 9.32
CA PHE A 258 13.24 7.08 9.86
C PHE A 258 14.10 8.08 10.64
N LYS A 259 13.91 9.37 10.39
CA LYS A 259 14.54 10.47 11.16
C LYS A 259 13.76 10.85 12.42
N ASP A 260 12.60 10.28 12.69
CA ASP A 260 11.84 10.56 13.90
C ASP A 260 12.66 10.23 15.17
N ARG A 261 12.69 11.19 16.09
CA ARG A 261 13.40 11.09 17.38
C ARG A 261 12.50 11.51 18.54
N THR A 262 11.18 11.46 18.31
CA THR A 262 10.16 11.90 19.25
C THR A 262 9.17 10.78 19.56
N LYS A 263 8.70 10.09 18.51
CA LYS A 263 7.67 9.06 18.60
C LYS A 263 8.15 7.70 18.14
N ALA A 264 9.21 7.63 17.33
CA ALA A 264 9.74 6.36 16.87
C ALA A 264 10.30 5.52 18.03
N ARG A 265 9.96 4.25 18.02
CA ARG A 265 10.45 3.22 18.92
C ARG A 265 11.26 2.19 18.14
N ILE A 266 12.28 1.65 18.75
CA ILE A 266 13.11 0.59 18.19
C ILE A 266 12.38 -0.73 18.45
N ILE A 267 12.26 -1.55 17.39
CA ILE A 267 11.93 -2.95 17.52
C ILE A 267 13.24 -3.72 17.45
N ASP A 268 13.64 -4.29 18.56
CA ASP A 268 14.88 -5.05 18.75
C ASP A 268 14.57 -6.49 19.17
N SER A 269 15.61 -7.31 19.32
CA SER A 269 15.50 -8.71 19.77
C SER A 269 14.95 -8.86 21.20
N GLU A 270 15.12 -7.84 22.03
CA GLU A 270 14.67 -7.85 23.42
C GLU A 270 13.24 -7.30 23.58
N GLN A 271 12.67 -6.73 22.50
CA GLN A 271 11.32 -6.14 22.46
C GLN A 271 11.05 -5.12 23.59
N LYS A 272 12.07 -4.38 23.98
CA LYS A 272 11.99 -3.36 25.05
C LYS A 272 11.11 -2.17 24.67
N ASN A 273 10.74 -2.04 23.39
CA ASN A 273 9.91 -0.94 22.89
C ASN A 273 10.47 0.45 23.25
N SER A 274 11.79 0.57 23.25
CA SER A 274 12.50 1.79 23.65
C SER A 274 12.39 2.86 22.58
N TYR A 275 12.28 4.13 22.99
CA TYR A 275 12.33 5.24 22.05
C TYR A 275 13.69 5.34 21.36
N VAL A 276 13.67 5.74 20.08
CA VAL A 276 14.89 6.06 19.35
C VAL A 276 15.64 7.18 20.04
N ARG A 277 16.86 6.93 20.53
CA ARG A 277 17.67 7.92 21.24
C ARG A 277 18.01 9.10 20.33
N ARG A 278 17.71 10.30 20.78
CA ARG A 278 17.99 11.54 20.06
C ARG A 278 19.49 11.86 20.02
N GLY A 279 20.18 11.72 21.16
CA GLY A 279 21.53 12.27 21.34
C GLY A 279 21.53 13.79 21.07
N ASN A 280 22.56 14.28 20.39
CA ASN A 280 22.69 15.69 20.00
C ASN A 280 21.97 16.04 18.68
N ARG A 281 21.21 15.10 18.09
CA ARG A 281 20.50 15.32 16.81
C ARG A 281 19.26 16.20 17.00
N LYS A 282 18.84 16.88 15.91
CA LYS A 282 17.62 17.68 15.89
C LYS A 282 16.40 16.85 16.33
N LYS A 283 15.52 17.45 17.14
CA LYS A 283 14.24 16.84 17.51
C LYS A 283 13.33 16.86 16.28
N ILE A 284 12.94 15.68 15.81
CA ILE A 284 12.02 15.50 14.67
C ILE A 284 10.86 14.65 15.16
N ARG A 285 9.64 15.16 14.96
CA ARG A 285 8.38 14.43 15.06
C ARG A 285 7.86 14.27 13.64
N SER A 286 7.90 13.04 13.12
CA SER A 286 7.71 12.78 11.69
C SER A 286 6.40 13.29 11.12
N GLN A 287 5.27 13.13 11.83
CA GLN A 287 3.96 13.59 11.32
C GLN A 287 3.91 15.12 11.11
N ILE A 288 4.57 15.89 11.97
CA ILE A 288 4.67 17.34 11.78
C ILE A 288 5.63 17.67 10.64
N ALA A 289 6.79 17.01 10.61
CA ALA A 289 7.78 17.23 9.56
C ALA A 289 7.26 16.87 8.17
N ILE A 290 6.46 15.82 8.06
CA ILE A 290 5.78 15.42 6.81
C ILE A 290 4.78 16.50 6.40
N TYR A 291 3.97 17.01 7.32
CA TYR A 291 3.03 18.11 7.01
C TYR A 291 3.75 19.33 6.45
N ASP A 292 4.84 19.76 7.11
CA ASP A 292 5.63 20.89 6.65
C ASP A 292 6.30 20.63 5.30
N HIS A 293 6.75 19.40 5.06
CA HIS A 293 7.34 18.97 3.79
C HIS A 293 6.30 19.01 2.65
N LEU A 294 5.10 18.47 2.89
CA LEU A 294 4.02 18.47 1.91
C LEU A 294 3.55 19.88 1.54
N LYS A 295 3.44 20.79 2.52
CA LYS A 295 3.12 22.21 2.23
C LYS A 295 4.16 22.87 1.30
N LYS A 296 5.43 22.60 1.52
CA LYS A 296 6.50 23.12 0.65
C LYS A 296 6.45 22.49 -0.75
N TRP A 297 6.24 21.18 -0.79
CA TRP A 297 6.15 20.45 -2.05
C TRP A 297 4.98 20.95 -2.90
N GLU A 298 3.79 21.13 -2.32
CA GLU A 298 2.61 21.68 -2.98
C GLU A 298 2.86 23.09 -3.54
N SER A 299 3.52 23.96 -2.75
CA SER A 299 3.86 25.32 -3.20
C SER A 299 4.81 25.32 -4.40
N ASN A 300 5.76 24.39 -4.44
CA ASN A 300 6.70 24.28 -5.56
C ASN A 300 6.03 23.67 -6.81
N TYR A 301 5.17 22.66 -6.61
CA TYR A 301 4.47 21.98 -7.71
C TYR A 301 3.49 22.89 -8.44
N ASN A 302 2.83 23.82 -7.74
CA ASN A 302 1.89 24.78 -8.33
C ASN A 302 2.58 25.95 -9.05
N ASN A 303 3.90 26.10 -8.88
CA ASN A 303 4.70 27.17 -9.50
C ASN A 303 5.48 26.70 -10.76
N GLU A 304 5.44 25.41 -11.09
CA GLU A 304 5.96 24.80 -12.34
C GLU A 304 4.83 24.61 -13.36
#